data_dea3764924c1f1cd61b2c395feba3bcc
#
_entry.id   dea3764924c1f1cd61b2c395feba3bcc
#
_cell.length_a   1.000
_cell.length_b   1.000
_cell.length_c   1.000
_cell.angle_alpha   90.00
_cell.angle_beta   90.00
_cell.angle_gamma   90.00
#
_symmetry.space_group_name_H-M   'P 1'
#
loop_
_entity.id
_entity.type
_entity.pdbx_description
1 polymer ?
#
loop_
_entity_poly.entity_id
_entity_poly.type
_entity_poly.pdbx_seq_one_letter_code
_entity_poly.pdbx_strand_id
1 'polypeptide(L)'
;MPTELRLLRFFGDSFPVAIGILGMFLFGSATALGFGVNCPVLHSDPPTDASKALLASHYDQAATLYAAEVAARPTDPEAVGGLVHALLRQQKVKEAADAVSAALSKAPTSAGLMVLRGEVELREGIPWDAAKTANNAVTADPCNPRARLLMARVAEINSLHATARSQIVTAHKLDPDDREVQEQWIWTLPAKQRIAEIEAYLAAPTGDDPEDIRHLQMYLDFLKKLADEPRKSCHLVSQTGSAEVPFAALMRDGTHVRAYGLEVKLNNHSARLQIDTGAGGLLISRPVAEHAGLKALSRLEVGGIGDQGAKGGYTAYADSIRIGNMEFADCPVRVLDSRNVMDDSDGLIGMDVFAQFLVTLDYPMRKLLLGPLPPRPGEVETKAPVLKTENSDAGDAVDESAGGAAAKPAAPAPSQPANPANHGPYDRYVAPEMKDYTEVYRIGLDLILPASLNDKAVKLFIMDTGAWATTISQQAAREVSKLHSEDTKVKGLSGEVNKVYSTDDITFKFAHLSQRADGVYAFDTSHISKNTGMEISGFIGANTLKLLTIHIDYRDGLVKFDFNPNRGYRN
;
A
#
# COMPACT_ATOMS: atom_id res chain seq x y z
N MET A 1 -25.83 -23.66 6.52
CA MET A 1 -25.11 -24.96 6.53
C MET A 1 -23.65 -24.62 6.77
N PRO A 2 -22.91 -25.26 7.67
CA PRO A 2 -21.51 -24.93 7.91
C PRO A 2 -20.68 -25.49 6.76
N THR A 3 -20.01 -24.62 6.04
CA THR A 3 -19.01 -24.93 5.03
C THR A 3 -17.81 -25.58 5.73
N GLU A 4 -17.58 -26.87 5.51
CA GLU A 4 -16.36 -27.55 5.98
C GLU A 4 -15.16 -27.00 5.22
N LEU A 5 -14.32 -26.26 5.92
CA LEU A 5 -13.04 -25.79 5.43
C LEU A 5 -12.00 -26.95 5.57
N ARG A 6 -11.64 -27.59 4.47
CA ARG A 6 -10.55 -28.59 4.45
C ARG A 6 -9.27 -27.94 3.95
N LEU A 7 -8.35 -27.69 4.86
CA LEU A 7 -6.95 -27.37 4.54
C LEU A 7 -6.18 -28.67 4.30
N LEU A 8 -5.78 -28.91 3.06
CA LEU A 8 -5.00 -30.08 2.66
C LEU A 8 -3.50 -29.74 2.66
N ARG A 9 -2.74 -30.46 3.46
CA ARG A 9 -1.28 -30.47 3.40
C ARG A 9 -0.85 -31.57 2.43
N PHE A 10 -0.23 -31.22 1.31
CA PHE A 10 0.45 -32.19 0.47
C PHE A 10 1.90 -32.35 0.97
N PHE A 11 2.22 -33.56 1.47
CA PHE A 11 3.58 -34.04 1.56
C PHE A 11 3.85 -34.84 0.28
N GLY A 12 4.92 -34.52 -0.38
CA GLY A 12 5.54 -35.42 -1.39
C GLY A 12 5.40 -34.94 -2.82
N ASP A 13 6.56 -34.77 -3.38
CA ASP A 13 6.98 -34.60 -4.76
C ASP A 13 7.05 -33.19 -5.31
N SER A 14 8.30 -32.81 -5.37
CA SER A 14 8.92 -31.65 -6.00
C SER A 14 8.43 -31.47 -7.43
N PHE A 15 7.37 -30.70 -7.63
CA PHE A 15 7.33 -29.80 -8.76
C PHE A 15 7.66 -28.43 -8.22
N PRO A 16 8.78 -27.83 -8.66
CA PRO A 16 8.97 -26.43 -8.45
C PRO A 16 7.98 -25.73 -9.37
N VAL A 17 6.75 -25.44 -8.90
CA VAL A 17 6.20 -24.13 -9.16
C VAL A 17 7.04 -23.23 -8.25
N ALA A 18 8.31 -23.16 -8.61
CA ALA A 18 9.06 -21.96 -8.48
C ALA A 18 8.27 -20.96 -9.31
N ILE A 19 7.22 -20.38 -8.71
CA ILE A 19 7.04 -18.96 -8.87
C ILE A 19 8.40 -18.46 -8.39
N GLY A 20 9.31 -18.41 -9.33
CA GLY A 20 10.62 -17.80 -9.16
C GLY A 20 10.41 -16.33 -8.95
N ILE A 21 9.93 -15.98 -7.76
CA ILE A 21 10.30 -14.72 -7.11
C ILE A 21 11.73 -14.92 -6.56
N LEU A 22 12.49 -15.79 -7.21
CA LEU A 22 13.93 -15.72 -7.27
C LEU A 22 14.30 -14.89 -8.51
N GLY A 23 13.62 -13.78 -8.73
CA GLY A 23 14.33 -12.59 -9.04
C GLY A 23 15.09 -12.26 -7.75
N MET A 24 16.20 -12.95 -7.53
CA MET A 24 17.38 -12.28 -7.04
C MET A 24 17.50 -11.09 -7.99
N PHE A 25 16.75 -10.00 -7.68
CA PHE A 25 17.16 -8.69 -8.08
C PHE A 25 18.54 -8.55 -7.42
N LEU A 26 19.53 -9.10 -8.11
CA LEU A 26 20.78 -8.42 -8.25
C LEU A 26 20.36 -7.06 -8.85
N PHE A 27 19.78 -6.19 -7.97
CA PHE A 27 20.28 -4.85 -7.95
C PHE A 27 21.77 -5.07 -7.64
N GLY A 28 22.48 -5.57 -8.68
CA GLY A 28 23.89 -5.41 -8.75
C GLY A 28 23.98 -3.96 -8.41
N SER A 29 24.59 -3.64 -7.29
CA SER A 29 25.05 -2.32 -7.00
C SER A 29 25.55 -1.88 -8.35
N ALA A 30 24.69 -1.14 -9.13
CA ALA A 30 25.19 -0.24 -10.11
C ALA A 30 26.04 0.66 -9.20
N THR A 31 27.21 0.13 -8.87
CA THR A 31 28.32 0.94 -8.44
C THR A 31 28.18 2.09 -9.38
N ALA A 32 27.78 3.22 -8.84
CA ALA A 32 27.93 4.48 -9.47
C ALA A 32 29.38 4.53 -9.92
N LEU A 33 29.67 3.89 -11.04
CA LEU A 33 30.70 4.34 -11.94
C LEU A 33 30.20 5.72 -12.29
N GLY A 34 30.71 6.69 -11.53
CA GLY A 34 30.40 8.10 -11.65
C GLY A 34 30.89 8.67 -13.00
N PHE A 35 30.37 8.13 -14.07
CA PHE A 35 30.17 8.86 -15.29
C PHE A 35 28.83 9.57 -15.11
N GLY A 36 28.91 10.79 -14.56
CA GLY A 36 27.77 11.68 -14.44
C GLY A 36 27.16 11.83 -15.85
N VAL A 37 26.10 11.07 -16.12
CA VAL A 37 25.25 11.36 -17.29
C VAL A 37 24.68 12.75 -17.01
N ASN A 38 25.15 13.73 -17.77
CA ASN A 38 24.69 15.10 -17.63
C ASN A 38 23.32 15.19 -18.34
N CYS A 39 22.26 14.90 -17.60
CA CYS A 39 20.90 14.94 -18.12
C CYS A 39 20.45 16.40 -18.23
N PRO A 40 19.83 16.81 -19.36
CA PRO A 40 19.16 18.09 -19.42
C PRO A 40 17.92 18.10 -18.52
N VAL A 41 17.60 19.26 -17.96
CA VAL A 41 16.31 19.47 -17.32
C VAL A 41 15.25 19.59 -18.42
N LEU A 42 14.19 18.82 -18.29
CA LEU A 42 13.05 18.87 -19.21
C LEU A 42 12.04 19.91 -18.73
N HIS A 43 11.28 20.43 -19.66
CA HIS A 43 10.17 21.34 -19.38
C HIS A 43 8.96 20.89 -20.18
N SER A 44 7.78 20.94 -19.54
CA SER A 44 6.53 20.55 -20.19
C SER A 44 6.15 21.48 -21.31
N ASP A 45 5.73 20.91 -22.44
CA ASP A 45 5.15 21.67 -23.56
C ASP A 45 3.77 22.24 -23.18
N PRO A 46 3.32 23.32 -23.88
CA PRO A 46 1.98 23.81 -23.69
C PRO A 46 0.91 22.73 -23.92
N PRO A 47 -0.14 22.64 -23.08
CA PRO A 47 -1.12 21.59 -23.15
C PRO A 47 -1.91 21.61 -24.48
N THR A 48 -1.97 20.46 -25.16
CA THR A 48 -2.79 20.24 -26.36
C THR A 48 -4.28 20.15 -26.01
N ASP A 49 -5.18 20.15 -27.00
CA ASP A 49 -6.61 19.95 -26.72
C ASP A 49 -6.90 18.54 -26.18
N ALA A 50 -6.10 17.54 -26.59
CA ALA A 50 -6.17 16.19 -26.05
C ALA A 50 -5.78 16.15 -24.57
N SER A 51 -4.65 16.80 -24.21
CA SER A 51 -4.21 16.86 -22.82
C SER A 51 -5.17 17.68 -21.94
N LYS A 52 -5.73 18.78 -22.46
CA LYS A 52 -6.79 19.54 -21.75
C LYS A 52 -8.04 18.69 -21.47
N ALA A 53 -8.47 17.87 -22.44
CA ALA A 53 -9.60 16.96 -22.26
C ALA A 53 -9.30 15.88 -21.20
N LEU A 54 -8.08 15.31 -21.21
CA LEU A 54 -7.62 14.34 -20.20
C LEU A 54 -7.63 14.96 -18.81
N LEU A 55 -7.02 16.14 -18.68
CA LEU A 55 -6.97 16.92 -17.44
C LEU A 55 -8.36 17.34 -16.93
N ALA A 56 -9.31 17.57 -17.81
CA ALA A 56 -10.70 17.88 -17.46
C ALA A 56 -11.55 16.63 -17.14
N SER A 57 -10.92 15.43 -17.04
CA SER A 57 -11.58 14.15 -16.84
C SER A 57 -12.61 13.77 -17.95
N HIS A 58 -12.51 14.41 -19.11
CA HIS A 58 -13.31 14.06 -20.30
C HIS A 58 -12.65 12.89 -21.05
N TYR A 59 -12.57 11.72 -20.40
CA TYR A 59 -11.75 10.60 -20.84
C TYR A 59 -12.14 10.04 -22.22
N ASP A 60 -13.42 10.03 -22.59
CA ASP A 60 -13.86 9.58 -23.93
C ASP A 60 -13.40 10.54 -25.04
N GLN A 61 -13.49 11.84 -24.78
CA GLN A 61 -12.99 12.87 -25.69
C GLN A 61 -11.47 12.80 -25.79
N ALA A 62 -10.76 12.71 -24.65
CA ALA A 62 -9.31 12.56 -24.62
C ALA A 62 -8.85 11.34 -25.42
N ALA A 63 -9.45 10.18 -25.20
CA ALA A 63 -9.13 8.95 -25.94
C ALA A 63 -9.32 9.12 -27.46
N THR A 64 -10.38 9.80 -27.86
CA THR A 64 -10.65 10.06 -29.29
C THR A 64 -9.58 10.98 -29.91
N LEU A 65 -9.22 12.06 -29.22
CA LEU A 65 -8.21 13.02 -29.70
C LEU A 65 -6.82 12.37 -29.73
N TYR A 66 -6.42 11.67 -28.67
CA TYR A 66 -5.14 10.96 -28.63
C TYR A 66 -5.07 9.81 -29.64
N ALA A 67 -6.16 9.11 -29.92
CA ALA A 67 -6.18 8.10 -30.97
C ALA A 67 -5.87 8.69 -32.36
N ALA A 68 -6.34 9.92 -32.65
CA ALA A 68 -5.99 10.62 -33.87
C ALA A 68 -4.50 11.04 -33.89
N GLU A 69 -3.94 11.46 -32.76
CA GLU A 69 -2.51 11.76 -32.63
C GLU A 69 -1.65 10.50 -32.83
N VAL A 70 -2.03 9.37 -32.19
CA VAL A 70 -1.36 8.07 -32.38
C VAL A 70 -1.42 7.60 -33.82
N ALA A 71 -2.52 7.83 -34.52
CA ALA A 71 -2.59 7.50 -35.95
C ALA A 71 -1.57 8.30 -36.80
N ALA A 72 -1.31 9.56 -36.43
CA ALA A 72 -0.31 10.40 -37.10
C ALA A 72 1.13 10.09 -36.61
N ARG A 73 1.31 9.77 -35.34
CA ARG A 73 2.61 9.56 -34.67
C ARG A 73 2.60 8.28 -33.81
N PRO A 74 2.61 7.07 -34.44
CA PRO A 74 2.30 5.81 -33.77
C PRO A 74 3.36 5.30 -32.78
N THR A 75 4.51 5.95 -32.69
CA THR A 75 5.60 5.60 -31.78
C THR A 75 5.98 6.74 -30.85
N ASP A 76 5.21 7.82 -30.88
CA ASP A 76 5.41 8.96 -29.99
C ASP A 76 4.91 8.63 -28.59
N PRO A 77 5.80 8.61 -27.55
CA PRO A 77 5.42 8.27 -26.19
C PRO A 77 4.36 9.18 -25.59
N GLU A 78 4.31 10.46 -25.97
CA GLU A 78 3.31 11.41 -25.45
C GLU A 78 1.91 11.11 -26.00
N ALA A 79 1.79 10.93 -27.31
CA ALA A 79 0.52 10.60 -27.95
C ALA A 79 -0.02 9.25 -27.45
N VAL A 80 0.85 8.22 -27.43
CA VAL A 80 0.49 6.88 -26.92
C VAL A 80 0.17 6.94 -25.43
N GLY A 81 0.95 7.71 -24.64
CA GLY A 81 0.75 7.89 -23.20
C GLY A 81 -0.60 8.51 -22.88
N GLY A 82 -0.97 9.59 -23.55
CA GLY A 82 -2.26 10.22 -23.38
C GLY A 82 -3.43 9.27 -23.69
N LEU A 83 -3.32 8.47 -24.77
CA LEU A 83 -4.33 7.45 -25.09
C LEU A 83 -4.39 6.38 -24.00
N VAL A 84 -3.25 5.86 -23.56
CA VAL A 84 -3.15 4.83 -22.51
C VAL A 84 -3.77 5.33 -21.21
N HIS A 85 -3.41 6.53 -20.76
CA HIS A 85 -3.96 7.11 -19.52
C HIS A 85 -5.48 7.32 -19.64
N ALA A 86 -5.98 7.83 -20.76
CA ALA A 86 -7.42 7.96 -20.98
C ALA A 86 -8.16 6.61 -20.92
N LEU A 87 -7.57 5.55 -21.50
CA LEU A 87 -8.14 4.20 -21.47
C LEU A 87 -8.09 3.59 -20.07
N LEU A 88 -6.98 3.75 -19.34
CA LEU A 88 -6.86 3.25 -17.96
C LEU A 88 -7.85 3.93 -17.01
N ARG A 89 -8.11 5.24 -17.17
CA ARG A 89 -9.14 5.97 -16.42
C ARG A 89 -10.55 5.44 -16.71
N GLN A 90 -10.79 4.91 -17.93
CA GLN A 90 -12.03 4.25 -18.33
C GLN A 90 -12.09 2.76 -17.95
N GLN A 91 -11.11 2.23 -17.23
CA GLN A 91 -10.98 0.80 -16.90
C GLN A 91 -10.82 -0.12 -18.13
N LYS A 92 -10.38 0.43 -19.26
CA LYS A 92 -10.13 -0.30 -20.52
C LYS A 92 -8.66 -0.78 -20.58
N VAL A 93 -8.28 -1.61 -19.58
CA VAL A 93 -6.87 -2.05 -19.40
C VAL A 93 -6.37 -2.82 -20.62
N LYS A 94 -7.22 -3.67 -21.21
CA LYS A 94 -6.84 -4.46 -22.37
C LYS A 94 -6.55 -3.58 -23.59
N GLU A 95 -7.38 -2.60 -23.86
CA GLU A 95 -7.20 -1.66 -24.99
C GLU A 95 -5.93 -0.81 -24.77
N ALA A 96 -5.63 -0.43 -23.54
CA ALA A 96 -4.38 0.24 -23.20
C ALA A 96 -3.16 -0.65 -23.48
N ALA A 97 -3.22 -1.93 -23.08
CA ALA A 97 -2.17 -2.92 -23.36
C ALA A 97 -1.94 -3.13 -24.86
N ASP A 98 -3.03 -3.23 -25.64
CA ASP A 98 -2.98 -3.39 -27.10
C ASP A 98 -2.32 -2.15 -27.75
N ALA A 99 -2.67 -0.93 -27.31
CA ALA A 99 -2.09 0.31 -27.81
C ALA A 99 -0.57 0.40 -27.57
N VAL A 100 -0.13 0.13 -26.36
CA VAL A 100 1.31 0.12 -26.02
C VAL A 100 2.06 -0.96 -26.81
N SER A 101 1.49 -2.17 -26.88
CA SER A 101 2.11 -3.29 -27.60
C SER A 101 2.29 -2.97 -29.10
N ALA A 102 1.29 -2.32 -29.71
CA ALA A 102 1.37 -1.87 -31.10
C ALA A 102 2.46 -0.82 -31.31
N ALA A 103 2.66 0.10 -30.37
CA ALA A 103 3.70 1.12 -30.42
C ALA A 103 5.11 0.50 -30.21
N LEU A 104 5.27 -0.34 -29.18
CA LEU A 104 6.53 -1.03 -28.86
C LEU A 104 6.98 -1.97 -29.99
N SER A 105 6.06 -2.60 -30.71
CA SER A 105 6.43 -3.44 -31.88
C SER A 105 7.19 -2.66 -32.97
N LYS A 106 6.94 -1.33 -33.05
CA LYS A 106 7.59 -0.44 -34.01
C LYS A 106 8.82 0.28 -33.45
N ALA A 107 8.85 0.50 -32.12
CA ALA A 107 9.95 1.18 -31.43
C ALA A 107 10.32 0.43 -30.11
N PRO A 108 10.92 -0.77 -30.22
CA PRO A 108 11.12 -1.67 -29.07
C PRO A 108 12.14 -1.16 -28.04
N THR A 109 12.94 -0.15 -28.37
CA THR A 109 13.95 0.45 -27.48
C THR A 109 13.52 1.78 -26.88
N SER A 110 12.29 2.23 -27.14
CA SER A 110 11.77 3.49 -26.60
C SER A 110 11.52 3.38 -25.10
N ALA A 111 12.29 4.09 -24.28
CA ALA A 111 12.12 4.13 -22.83
C ALA A 111 10.74 4.64 -22.43
N GLY A 112 10.23 5.71 -23.09
CA GLY A 112 8.89 6.24 -22.82
C GLY A 112 7.78 5.22 -23.08
N LEU A 113 7.87 4.42 -24.16
CA LEU A 113 6.88 3.36 -24.41
C LEU A 113 7.03 2.18 -23.42
N MET A 114 8.26 1.88 -22.96
CA MET A 114 8.47 0.90 -21.87
C MET A 114 7.85 1.37 -20.57
N VAL A 115 7.89 2.67 -20.25
CA VAL A 115 7.19 3.23 -19.08
C VAL A 115 5.71 2.91 -19.14
N LEU A 116 5.06 3.23 -20.26
CA LEU A 116 3.63 2.95 -20.46
C LEU A 116 3.30 1.46 -20.36
N ARG A 117 4.20 0.59 -20.85
CA ARG A 117 4.05 -0.87 -20.69
C ARG A 117 4.08 -1.26 -19.22
N GLY A 118 5.02 -0.74 -18.42
CA GLY A 118 5.12 -1.04 -17.00
C GLY A 118 3.91 -0.52 -16.21
N GLU A 119 3.36 0.65 -16.54
CA GLU A 119 2.13 1.16 -15.95
C GLU A 119 0.92 0.24 -16.24
N VAL A 120 0.82 -0.22 -17.48
CA VAL A 120 -0.21 -1.20 -17.86
C VAL A 120 -0.02 -2.52 -17.15
N GLU A 121 1.22 -3.02 -17.00
CA GLU A 121 1.53 -4.26 -16.29
C GLU A 121 1.11 -4.20 -14.81
N LEU A 122 1.25 -3.05 -14.15
CA LEU A 122 0.68 -2.86 -12.81
C LEU A 122 -0.85 -2.98 -12.82
N ARG A 123 -1.50 -2.37 -13.81
CA ARG A 123 -2.96 -2.44 -13.96
C ARG A 123 -3.46 -3.81 -14.45
N GLU A 124 -2.62 -4.65 -15.01
CA GLU A 124 -2.86 -6.07 -15.30
C GLU A 124 -2.64 -6.97 -14.08
N GLY A 125 -2.07 -6.44 -12.98
CA GLY A 125 -1.76 -7.18 -11.76
C GLY A 125 -0.51 -8.06 -11.88
N ILE A 126 0.46 -7.64 -12.66
CA ILE A 126 1.74 -8.35 -12.87
C ILE A 126 2.95 -7.48 -12.47
N PRO A 127 3.04 -7.07 -11.18
CA PRO A 127 4.09 -6.18 -10.70
C PRO A 127 5.52 -6.71 -10.90
N TRP A 128 5.70 -8.02 -10.98
CA TRP A 128 7.00 -8.65 -11.28
C TRP A 128 7.48 -8.36 -12.72
N ASP A 129 6.58 -8.24 -13.69
CA ASP A 129 6.95 -7.85 -15.04
C ASP A 129 7.13 -6.33 -15.12
N ALA A 130 6.28 -5.54 -14.48
CA ALA A 130 6.45 -4.09 -14.35
C ALA A 130 7.83 -3.72 -13.78
N ALA A 131 8.36 -4.51 -12.83
CA ALA A 131 9.69 -4.32 -12.27
C ALA A 131 10.81 -4.53 -13.30
N LYS A 132 10.70 -5.55 -14.14
CA LYS A 132 11.65 -5.80 -15.23
C LYS A 132 11.57 -4.68 -16.27
N THR A 133 10.35 -4.29 -16.63
CA THR A 133 10.08 -3.22 -17.62
C THR A 133 10.60 -1.88 -17.13
N ALA A 134 10.41 -1.53 -15.85
CA ALA A 134 10.96 -0.31 -15.24
C ALA A 134 12.49 -0.27 -15.30
N ASN A 135 13.15 -1.39 -14.95
CA ASN A 135 14.60 -1.49 -15.04
C ASN A 135 15.11 -1.32 -16.49
N ASN A 136 14.41 -1.93 -17.46
CA ASN A 136 14.74 -1.80 -18.87
C ASN A 136 14.56 -0.35 -19.35
N ALA A 137 13.49 0.33 -18.93
CA ALA A 137 13.23 1.73 -19.30
C ALA A 137 14.34 2.66 -18.77
N VAL A 138 14.72 2.53 -17.48
CA VAL A 138 15.82 3.31 -16.87
C VAL A 138 17.17 3.00 -17.53
N THR A 139 17.39 1.75 -17.94
CA THR A 139 18.62 1.35 -18.65
C THR A 139 18.68 1.92 -20.04
N ALA A 140 17.55 1.94 -20.77
CA ALA A 140 17.45 2.48 -22.13
C ALA A 140 17.63 4.01 -22.15
N ASP A 141 17.05 4.71 -21.15
CA ASP A 141 17.20 6.15 -20.98
C ASP A 141 17.29 6.53 -19.50
N PRO A 142 18.50 6.66 -18.96
CA PRO A 142 18.69 7.08 -17.55
C PRO A 142 18.22 8.50 -17.25
N CYS A 143 18.00 9.33 -18.25
CA CYS A 143 17.54 10.71 -18.14
C CYS A 143 16.02 10.86 -18.28
N ASN A 144 15.28 9.77 -18.42
CA ASN A 144 13.83 9.80 -18.53
C ASN A 144 13.17 9.91 -17.14
N PRO A 145 12.49 11.02 -16.79
CA PRO A 145 11.89 11.22 -15.48
C PRO A 145 10.76 10.21 -15.21
N ARG A 146 9.97 9.86 -16.21
CA ARG A 146 8.88 8.89 -16.07
C ARG A 146 9.38 7.47 -15.86
N ALA A 147 10.52 7.09 -16.44
CA ALA A 147 11.17 5.80 -16.17
C ALA A 147 11.65 5.73 -14.71
N ARG A 148 12.17 6.84 -14.17
CA ARG A 148 12.54 6.96 -12.76
C ARG A 148 11.31 6.85 -11.85
N LEU A 149 10.20 7.49 -12.23
CA LEU A 149 8.96 7.42 -11.47
C LEU A 149 8.36 6.01 -11.45
N LEU A 150 8.33 5.31 -12.58
CA LEU A 150 7.90 3.91 -12.63
C LEU A 150 8.80 3.01 -11.75
N MET A 151 10.12 3.22 -11.80
CA MET A 151 11.06 2.51 -10.92
C MET A 151 10.76 2.79 -9.45
N ALA A 152 10.43 4.03 -9.10
CA ALA A 152 10.06 4.40 -7.73
C ALA A 152 8.79 3.67 -7.28
N ARG A 153 7.75 3.64 -8.10
CA ARG A 153 6.50 2.91 -7.80
C ARG A 153 6.74 1.43 -7.57
N VAL A 154 7.52 0.82 -8.45
CA VAL A 154 7.88 -0.60 -8.31
C VAL A 154 8.70 -0.84 -7.05
N ALA A 155 9.65 0.06 -6.74
CA ALA A 155 10.45 -0.04 -5.52
C ALA A 155 9.55 0.07 -4.26
N GLU A 156 8.61 1.02 -4.22
CA GLU A 156 7.67 1.20 -3.11
C GLU A 156 6.79 -0.04 -2.89
N ILE A 157 6.20 -0.58 -3.97
CA ILE A 157 5.40 -1.82 -3.93
C ILE A 157 6.21 -2.99 -3.35
N ASN A 158 7.53 -3.01 -3.56
CA ASN A 158 8.44 -4.03 -3.03
C ASN A 158 9.07 -3.66 -1.68
N SER A 159 8.57 -2.65 -0.97
CA SER A 159 9.12 -2.17 0.32
C SER A 159 10.58 -1.69 0.25
N LEU A 160 11.02 -1.19 -0.92
CA LEU A 160 12.35 -0.61 -1.16
C LEU A 160 12.26 0.92 -1.05
N HIS A 161 11.95 1.41 0.15
CA HIS A 161 11.59 2.82 0.39
C HIS A 161 12.71 3.82 0.11
N ALA A 162 13.97 3.49 0.45
CA ALA A 162 15.10 4.37 0.16
C ALA A 162 15.37 4.46 -1.34
N THR A 163 15.24 3.34 -2.06
CA THR A 163 15.33 3.30 -3.53
C THR A 163 14.21 4.12 -4.15
N ALA A 164 12.96 3.92 -3.71
CA ALA A 164 11.80 4.67 -4.20
C ALA A 164 12.02 6.18 -4.05
N ARG A 165 12.35 6.63 -2.84
CA ARG A 165 12.64 8.04 -2.55
C ARG A 165 13.75 8.60 -3.44
N SER A 166 14.86 7.87 -3.61
CA SER A 166 15.98 8.27 -4.48
C SER A 166 15.57 8.45 -5.93
N GLN A 167 14.72 7.55 -6.46
CA GLN A 167 14.22 7.63 -7.83
C GLN A 167 13.26 8.80 -8.01
N ILE A 168 12.37 9.08 -7.04
CA ILE A 168 11.46 10.23 -7.07
C ILE A 168 12.25 11.55 -7.08
N VAL A 169 13.22 11.70 -6.18
CA VAL A 169 14.07 12.91 -6.13
C VAL A 169 14.86 13.09 -7.43
N THR A 170 15.30 11.99 -8.05
CA THR A 170 15.98 12.05 -9.34
C THR A 170 15.02 12.44 -10.45
N ALA A 171 13.82 11.87 -10.49
CA ALA A 171 12.78 12.23 -11.46
C ALA A 171 12.45 13.73 -11.40
N HIS A 172 12.25 14.28 -10.20
CA HIS A 172 11.94 15.70 -10.00
C HIS A 172 13.10 16.62 -10.43
N LYS A 173 14.35 16.20 -10.28
CA LYS A 173 15.49 16.97 -10.81
C LYS A 173 15.55 16.99 -12.34
N LEU A 174 15.04 15.93 -12.97
CA LEU A 174 15.02 15.80 -14.44
C LEU A 174 13.85 16.56 -15.06
N ASP A 175 12.69 16.57 -14.42
CA ASP A 175 11.50 17.29 -14.86
C ASP A 175 10.71 17.79 -13.65
N PRO A 176 10.99 19.01 -13.17
CA PRO A 176 10.25 19.60 -12.05
C PRO A 176 8.84 20.07 -12.43
N ASP A 177 8.56 20.22 -13.72
CA ASP A 177 7.27 20.70 -14.24
C ASP A 177 6.28 19.55 -14.49
N ASP A 178 6.78 18.29 -14.54
CA ASP A 178 5.94 17.12 -14.67
C ASP A 178 5.10 16.93 -13.40
N ARG A 179 3.80 17.06 -13.57
CA ARG A 179 2.86 17.13 -12.46
C ARG A 179 2.79 15.85 -11.62
N GLU A 180 2.86 14.68 -12.25
CA GLU A 180 2.85 13.40 -11.57
C GLU A 180 4.16 13.16 -10.79
N VAL A 181 5.28 13.62 -11.37
CA VAL A 181 6.57 13.61 -10.67
C VAL A 181 6.53 14.57 -9.48
N GLN A 182 5.97 15.77 -9.65
CA GLN A 182 5.83 16.78 -8.59
C GLN A 182 4.97 16.25 -7.45
N GLU A 183 3.82 15.64 -7.75
CA GLU A 183 2.94 15.02 -6.76
C GLU A 183 3.70 14.02 -5.88
N GLN A 184 4.42 13.07 -6.49
CA GLN A 184 5.17 12.06 -5.74
C GLN A 184 6.36 12.67 -4.96
N TRP A 185 7.00 13.68 -5.51
CA TRP A 185 8.10 14.37 -4.85
C TRP A 185 7.66 15.14 -3.60
N ILE A 186 6.50 15.77 -3.60
CA ILE A 186 5.93 16.47 -2.45
C ILE A 186 5.90 15.56 -1.20
N TRP A 187 5.57 14.28 -1.37
CA TRP A 187 5.52 13.32 -0.26
C TRP A 187 6.90 12.97 0.31
N THR A 188 7.99 13.25 -0.41
CA THR A 188 9.36 13.04 0.08
C THR A 188 9.87 14.19 0.97
N LEU A 189 9.13 15.31 1.04
CA LEU A 189 9.57 16.52 1.70
C LEU A 189 9.22 16.54 3.20
N PRO A 190 10.04 17.24 4.03
CA PRO A 190 9.66 17.57 5.39
C PRO A 190 8.36 18.39 5.45
N ALA A 191 7.58 18.25 6.54
CA ALA A 191 6.25 18.81 6.67
C ALA A 191 6.17 20.32 6.33
N LYS A 192 7.13 21.12 6.79
CA LYS A 192 7.16 22.57 6.52
C LYS A 192 7.32 22.91 5.03
N GLN A 193 8.19 22.18 4.32
CA GLN A 193 8.37 22.34 2.87
C GLN A 193 7.16 21.78 2.13
N ARG A 194 6.63 20.64 2.58
CA ARG A 194 5.44 20.00 2.01
C ARG A 194 4.23 20.93 2.00
N ILE A 195 4.00 21.74 3.06
CA ILE A 195 2.92 22.73 3.10
C ILE A 195 3.05 23.71 1.94
N ALA A 196 4.23 24.31 1.74
CA ALA A 196 4.43 25.31 0.69
C ALA A 196 4.27 24.71 -0.71
N GLU A 197 4.78 23.48 -0.93
CA GLU A 197 4.67 22.81 -2.22
C GLU A 197 3.23 22.35 -2.53
N ILE A 198 2.47 21.88 -1.53
CA ILE A 198 1.04 21.58 -1.72
C ILE A 198 0.26 22.86 -2.06
N GLU A 199 0.54 23.97 -1.40
CA GLU A 199 -0.10 25.26 -1.73
C GLU A 199 0.19 25.67 -3.17
N ALA A 200 1.43 25.57 -3.60
CA ALA A 200 1.84 25.87 -4.98
C ALA A 200 1.16 24.91 -5.99
N TYR A 201 1.13 23.60 -5.67
CA TYR A 201 0.49 22.58 -6.48
C TYR A 201 -1.01 22.83 -6.67
N LEU A 202 -1.73 23.19 -5.59
CA LEU A 202 -3.16 23.49 -5.62
C LEU A 202 -3.50 24.83 -6.27
N ALA A 203 -2.56 25.78 -6.31
CA ALA A 203 -2.74 27.06 -6.98
C ALA A 203 -2.64 26.95 -8.52
N ALA A 204 -1.97 25.94 -9.04
CA ALA A 204 -1.85 25.70 -10.47
C ALA A 204 -3.12 25.01 -11.03
N PRO A 205 -3.50 25.25 -12.30
CA PRO A 205 -4.57 24.49 -12.96
C PRO A 205 -4.19 23.01 -12.99
N THR A 206 -4.96 22.17 -12.31
CA THR A 206 -4.53 20.79 -12.07
C THR A 206 -5.04 19.81 -13.10
N GLY A 207 -6.32 19.80 -13.38
CA GLY A 207 -6.98 18.73 -14.09
C GLY A 207 -6.99 17.40 -13.37
N ASP A 208 -6.59 17.36 -12.10
CA ASP A 208 -6.70 16.17 -11.24
C ASP A 208 -8.16 15.90 -10.88
N ASP A 209 -8.45 14.67 -10.44
CA ASP A 209 -9.79 14.34 -9.98
C ASP A 209 -10.21 15.30 -8.83
N PRO A 210 -11.40 15.88 -8.89
CA PRO A 210 -11.89 16.76 -7.83
C PRO A 210 -11.88 16.12 -6.43
N GLU A 211 -11.97 14.80 -6.35
CA GLU A 211 -11.88 14.05 -5.10
C GLU A 211 -10.44 14.06 -4.56
N ASP A 212 -9.45 13.83 -5.42
CA ASP A 212 -8.03 13.88 -5.04
C ASP A 212 -7.63 15.28 -4.56
N ILE A 213 -8.08 16.33 -5.28
CA ILE A 213 -7.87 17.73 -4.87
C ILE A 213 -8.49 18.01 -3.49
N ARG A 214 -9.70 17.52 -3.23
CA ARG A 214 -10.37 17.72 -1.94
C ARG A 214 -9.60 17.02 -0.81
N HIS A 215 -9.13 15.79 -1.04
CA HIS A 215 -8.31 15.06 -0.06
C HIS A 215 -6.99 15.78 0.22
N LEU A 216 -6.33 16.28 -0.82
CA LEU A 216 -5.09 17.04 -0.67
C LEU A 216 -5.31 18.36 0.09
N GLN A 217 -6.44 19.05 -0.14
CA GLN A 217 -6.83 20.25 0.63
C GLN A 217 -7.08 19.93 2.11
N MET A 218 -7.77 18.83 2.42
CA MET A 218 -7.97 18.38 3.80
C MET A 218 -6.64 18.02 4.49
N TYR A 219 -5.74 17.39 3.76
CA TYR A 219 -4.41 17.08 4.27
C TYR A 219 -3.56 18.35 4.52
N LEU A 220 -3.62 19.33 3.62
CA LEU A 220 -2.98 20.63 3.81
C LEU A 220 -3.51 21.34 5.07
N ASP A 221 -4.83 21.33 5.29
CA ASP A 221 -5.45 21.90 6.50
C ASP A 221 -4.95 21.21 7.77
N PHE A 222 -4.83 19.88 7.74
CA PHE A 222 -4.24 19.10 8.83
C PHE A 222 -2.79 19.52 9.11
N LEU A 223 -1.94 19.61 8.08
CA LEU A 223 -0.53 20.01 8.24
C LEU A 223 -0.37 21.42 8.80
N LYS A 224 -1.20 22.38 8.35
CA LYS A 224 -1.19 23.75 8.87
C LYS A 224 -1.56 23.81 10.34
N LYS A 225 -2.62 23.11 10.75
CA LYS A 225 -3.03 23.02 12.15
C LYS A 225 -1.98 22.34 13.03
N LEU A 226 -1.32 21.31 12.50
CA LEU A 226 -0.21 20.68 13.21
C LEU A 226 1.01 21.60 13.33
N ALA A 227 1.26 22.47 12.36
CA ALA A 227 2.31 23.49 12.42
C ALA A 227 2.00 24.59 13.44
N ASP A 228 0.71 24.98 13.58
CA ASP A 228 0.26 25.97 14.57
C ASP A 228 0.28 25.41 16.01
N GLU A 229 -0.01 24.12 16.18
CA GLU A 229 0.02 23.41 17.46
C GLU A 229 1.02 22.23 17.38
N PRO A 230 2.33 22.49 17.44
CA PRO A 230 3.34 21.44 17.27
C PRO A 230 3.20 20.35 18.33
N ARG A 231 3.16 19.10 17.88
CA ARG A 231 3.12 17.90 18.72
C ARG A 231 4.35 17.06 18.47
N LYS A 232 4.73 16.28 19.47
CA LYS A 232 5.75 15.26 19.27
C LYS A 232 5.18 14.16 18.37
N SER A 233 6.06 13.47 17.68
CA SER A 233 5.67 12.24 16.98
C SER A 233 5.14 11.23 17.98
N CYS A 234 4.15 10.43 17.57
CA CYS A 234 3.65 9.32 18.36
C CYS A 234 4.81 8.37 18.72
N HIS A 235 5.05 8.14 20.00
CA HIS A 235 6.23 7.40 20.46
C HIS A 235 5.91 6.50 21.66
N LEU A 236 6.66 5.40 21.78
CA LEU A 236 6.58 4.47 22.91
C LEU A 236 7.18 5.11 24.17
N VAL A 237 6.38 5.16 25.25
CA VAL A 237 6.80 5.71 26.55
C VAL A 237 7.23 4.59 27.51
N SER A 238 6.62 3.41 27.38
CA SER A 238 6.97 2.24 28.20
C SER A 238 8.35 1.70 27.85
N GLN A 239 9.07 1.17 28.83
CA GLN A 239 10.43 0.61 28.62
C GLN A 239 10.42 -0.80 28.02
N THR A 240 9.27 -1.33 27.61
CA THR A 240 9.17 -2.67 27.04
C THR A 240 9.23 -2.65 25.53
N GLY A 241 10.14 -3.43 24.94
CA GLY A 241 10.25 -3.65 23.50
C GLY A 241 9.41 -4.84 23.00
N SER A 242 8.61 -5.48 23.87
CA SER A 242 7.76 -6.62 23.52
C SER A 242 6.46 -6.61 24.31
N ALA A 243 5.40 -7.17 23.71
CA ALA A 243 4.11 -7.31 24.37
C ALA A 243 3.42 -8.61 23.97
N GLU A 244 2.61 -9.14 24.89
CA GLU A 244 1.60 -10.16 24.64
C GLU A 244 0.24 -9.59 25.04
N VAL A 245 -0.70 -9.54 24.08
CA VAL A 245 -2.02 -8.94 24.28
C VAL A 245 -3.09 -9.96 23.91
N PRO A 246 -3.98 -10.35 24.83
CA PRO A 246 -5.07 -11.27 24.49
C PRO A 246 -6.05 -10.60 23.54
N PHE A 247 -6.61 -11.37 22.60
CA PHE A 247 -7.69 -10.89 21.75
C PHE A 247 -8.98 -10.73 22.56
N ALA A 248 -9.68 -9.64 22.30
CA ALA A 248 -11.06 -9.44 22.73
C ALA A 248 -12.00 -10.05 21.68
N ALA A 249 -12.92 -10.91 22.10
CA ALA A 249 -13.95 -11.44 21.20
C ALA A 249 -15.01 -10.35 20.92
N LEU A 250 -15.28 -10.10 19.64
CA LEU A 250 -16.36 -9.24 19.19
C LEU A 250 -17.53 -10.13 18.76
N MET A 251 -18.67 -9.98 19.45
CA MET A 251 -19.79 -10.92 19.36
C MET A 251 -20.85 -10.41 18.36
N ARG A 252 -21.35 -11.28 17.51
CA ARG A 252 -22.40 -10.93 16.55
C ARG A 252 -23.78 -10.78 17.22
N ASP A 253 -24.10 -11.71 18.12
CA ASP A 253 -25.44 -11.86 18.72
C ASP A 253 -25.37 -12.29 20.19
N GLY A 254 -24.24 -12.01 20.86
CA GLY A 254 -23.95 -12.43 22.22
C GLY A 254 -23.51 -13.90 22.36
N THR A 255 -23.60 -14.71 21.29
CA THR A 255 -23.29 -16.15 21.33
C THR A 255 -22.18 -16.56 20.34
N HIS A 256 -22.06 -15.86 19.21
CA HIS A 256 -21.10 -16.18 18.15
C HIS A 256 -20.03 -15.10 18.00
N VAL A 257 -18.78 -15.49 18.00
CA VAL A 257 -17.65 -14.59 17.72
C VAL A 257 -17.66 -14.21 16.24
N ARG A 258 -17.86 -12.93 15.96
CA ARG A 258 -17.80 -12.36 14.60
C ARG A 258 -16.37 -12.06 14.19
N ALA A 259 -15.62 -11.39 15.07
CA ALA A 259 -14.26 -10.93 14.82
C ALA A 259 -13.46 -10.95 16.12
N TYR A 260 -12.17 -10.70 15.99
CA TYR A 260 -11.29 -10.46 17.13
C TYR A 260 -10.82 -9.01 17.14
N GLY A 261 -10.66 -8.46 18.30
CA GLY A 261 -10.17 -7.11 18.54
C GLY A 261 -9.11 -7.07 19.64
N LEU A 262 -8.65 -5.86 19.91
CA LEU A 262 -7.79 -5.55 21.06
C LEU A 262 -8.53 -4.62 22.00
N GLU A 263 -8.30 -4.78 23.30
CA GLU A 263 -8.68 -3.77 24.28
C GLU A 263 -7.61 -2.69 24.31
N VAL A 264 -8.01 -1.48 23.91
CA VAL A 264 -7.15 -0.30 23.82
C VAL A 264 -7.67 0.76 24.78
N LYS A 265 -6.78 1.39 25.56
CA LYS A 265 -7.15 2.55 26.36
C LYS A 265 -6.67 3.81 25.67
N LEU A 266 -7.61 4.66 25.29
CA LEU A 266 -7.40 5.98 24.72
C LEU A 266 -7.55 7.01 25.83
N ASN A 267 -6.48 7.70 26.17
CA ASN A 267 -6.38 8.44 27.42
C ASN A 267 -6.76 7.51 28.59
N ASN A 268 -7.88 7.70 29.26
CA ASN A 268 -8.34 6.78 30.33
C ASN A 268 -9.61 5.98 29.95
N HIS A 269 -10.04 6.03 28.68
CA HIS A 269 -11.23 5.34 28.21
C HIS A 269 -10.86 4.04 27.48
N SER A 270 -11.47 2.91 27.90
CA SER A 270 -11.29 1.62 27.23
C SER A 270 -12.20 1.49 26.02
N ALA A 271 -11.63 1.03 24.90
CA ALA A 271 -12.34 0.74 23.66
C ALA A 271 -11.93 -0.64 23.13
N ARG A 272 -12.83 -1.34 22.46
CA ARG A 272 -12.57 -2.59 21.75
C ARG A 272 -12.45 -2.33 20.28
N LEU A 273 -11.23 -2.38 19.75
CA LEU A 273 -10.94 -2.10 18.35
C LEU A 273 -10.73 -3.41 17.60
N GLN A 274 -11.49 -3.63 16.53
CA GLN A 274 -11.33 -4.81 15.69
C GLN A 274 -9.96 -4.81 15.01
N ILE A 275 -9.26 -5.94 15.05
CA ILE A 275 -8.01 -6.15 14.31
C ILE A 275 -8.33 -6.17 12.82
N ASP A 276 -7.66 -5.29 12.06
CA ASP A 276 -7.92 -5.09 10.64
C ASP A 276 -6.62 -4.81 9.89
N THR A 277 -6.10 -5.80 9.15
CA THR A 277 -4.87 -5.65 8.36
C THR A 277 -5.10 -4.92 7.03
N GLY A 278 -6.34 -4.69 6.63
CA GLY A 278 -6.74 -3.87 5.48
C GLY A 278 -7.12 -2.44 5.86
N ALA A 279 -6.92 -2.05 7.13
CA ALA A 279 -7.12 -0.69 7.59
C ALA A 279 -5.81 -0.08 8.10
N GLY A 280 -5.63 1.22 7.92
CA GLY A 280 -4.47 1.95 8.42
C GLY A 280 -4.76 2.65 9.75
N GLY A 281 -3.79 2.65 10.68
CA GLY A 281 -3.85 3.39 11.93
C GLY A 281 -4.98 2.97 12.87
N LEU A 282 -5.45 3.93 13.67
CA LEU A 282 -6.61 3.77 14.55
C LEU A 282 -7.79 4.55 14.01
N LEU A 283 -8.92 3.87 13.84
CA LEU A 283 -10.21 4.48 13.47
C LEU A 283 -11.23 4.16 14.55
N ILE A 284 -11.81 5.18 15.18
CA ILE A 284 -12.79 5.03 16.26
C ILE A 284 -14.10 5.74 15.94
N SER A 285 -15.15 5.39 16.65
CA SER A 285 -16.44 6.09 16.57
C SER A 285 -16.42 7.40 17.35
N ARG A 286 -17.29 8.34 16.97
CA ARG A 286 -17.43 9.64 17.67
C ARG A 286 -17.69 9.47 19.18
N PRO A 287 -18.61 8.59 19.67
CA PRO A 287 -18.82 8.42 21.10
C PRO A 287 -17.55 8.01 21.87
N VAL A 288 -16.73 7.13 21.30
CA VAL A 288 -15.45 6.73 21.89
C VAL A 288 -14.51 7.91 22.03
N ALA A 289 -14.41 8.73 20.97
CA ALA A 289 -13.58 9.94 21.00
C ALA A 289 -14.05 10.95 22.06
N GLU A 290 -15.36 11.18 22.17
CA GLU A 290 -15.97 12.06 23.16
C GLU A 290 -15.70 11.58 24.59
N HIS A 291 -15.88 10.28 24.87
CA HIS A 291 -15.61 9.69 26.20
C HIS A 291 -14.11 9.71 26.54
N ALA A 292 -13.24 9.56 25.54
CA ALA A 292 -11.80 9.68 25.73
C ALA A 292 -11.30 11.13 25.81
N GLY A 293 -12.19 12.11 25.64
CA GLY A 293 -11.86 13.53 25.69
C GLY A 293 -11.04 14.03 24.50
N LEU A 294 -11.08 13.32 23.35
CA LEU A 294 -10.32 13.70 22.17
C LEU A 294 -10.93 14.90 21.46
N LYS A 295 -10.11 15.87 21.12
CA LYS A 295 -10.54 17.09 20.42
C LYS A 295 -10.26 16.98 18.93
N ALA A 296 -11.23 17.40 18.10
CA ALA A 296 -11.05 17.44 16.66
C ALA A 296 -9.95 18.44 16.27
N LEU A 297 -9.00 18.00 15.45
CA LEU A 297 -7.96 18.84 14.87
C LEU A 297 -8.33 19.27 13.45
N SER A 298 -8.55 18.33 12.55
CA SER A 298 -8.86 18.60 11.15
C SER A 298 -9.90 17.61 10.63
N ARG A 299 -10.63 18.00 9.59
CA ARG A 299 -11.57 17.12 8.90
C ARG A 299 -10.83 16.10 8.06
N LEU A 300 -11.43 14.92 7.90
CA LEU A 300 -11.01 13.87 6.99
C LEU A 300 -12.22 13.12 6.42
N GLU A 301 -11.98 12.37 5.38
CA GLU A 301 -12.93 11.41 4.84
C GLU A 301 -12.31 10.00 4.94
N VAL A 302 -13.13 9.00 5.26
CA VAL A 302 -12.70 7.60 5.38
C VAL A 302 -13.51 6.77 4.38
N GLY A 303 -12.82 6.19 3.42
CA GLY A 303 -13.36 5.26 2.45
C GLY A 303 -13.20 3.81 2.88
N GLY A 304 -13.88 2.91 2.18
CA GLY A 304 -13.79 1.46 2.37
C GLY A 304 -14.69 0.75 1.37
N ILE A 305 -14.96 -0.53 1.58
CA ILE A 305 -15.85 -1.32 0.72
C ILE A 305 -17.28 -0.82 0.87
N GLY A 306 -18.00 -0.65 -0.26
CA GLY A 306 -19.39 -0.25 -0.34
C GLY A 306 -19.64 0.80 -1.43
N ASP A 307 -20.91 0.96 -1.82
CA ASP A 307 -21.34 1.82 -2.95
C ASP A 307 -21.77 3.24 -2.50
N GLN A 308 -21.64 3.59 -1.20
CA GLN A 308 -22.13 4.85 -0.64
C GLN A 308 -21.06 5.95 -0.54
N GLY A 309 -19.82 5.66 -0.99
CA GLY A 309 -18.70 6.60 -0.94
C GLY A 309 -18.07 6.76 0.44
N ALA A 310 -17.12 7.69 0.53
CA ALA A 310 -16.40 7.97 1.77
C ALA A 310 -17.31 8.62 2.83
N LYS A 311 -17.03 8.35 4.10
CA LYS A 311 -17.74 8.94 5.26
C LYS A 311 -16.89 10.01 5.90
N GLY A 312 -17.55 11.10 6.32
CA GLY A 312 -16.89 12.20 7.01
C GLY A 312 -16.44 11.85 8.42
N GLY A 313 -15.36 12.49 8.82
CA GLY A 313 -14.78 12.36 10.14
C GLY A 313 -13.78 13.46 10.44
N TYR A 314 -12.92 13.22 11.42
CA TYR A 314 -11.84 14.13 11.79
C TYR A 314 -10.66 13.40 12.39
N THR A 315 -9.48 14.00 12.28
CA THR A 315 -8.28 13.60 13.02
C THR A 315 -8.31 14.24 14.41
N ALA A 316 -7.97 13.46 15.43
CA ALA A 316 -7.75 13.91 16.80
C ALA A 316 -6.42 13.35 17.31
N TYR A 317 -5.95 13.79 18.47
CA TYR A 317 -4.77 13.22 19.13
C TYR A 317 -5.15 12.66 20.51
N ALA A 318 -4.68 11.45 20.79
CA ALA A 318 -4.69 10.87 22.13
C ALA A 318 -3.36 11.17 22.81
N ASP A 319 -3.42 11.74 24.03
CA ASP A 319 -2.22 12.01 24.82
C ASP A 319 -1.57 10.70 25.29
N SER A 320 -2.38 9.64 25.50
CA SER A 320 -1.91 8.30 25.85
C SER A 320 -2.76 7.23 25.17
N ILE A 321 -2.08 6.22 24.58
CA ILE A 321 -2.69 4.99 24.07
C ILE A 321 -2.02 3.82 24.76
N ARG A 322 -2.79 2.97 25.46
CA ARG A 322 -2.28 1.75 26.10
C ARG A 322 -2.85 0.51 25.43
N ILE A 323 -1.96 -0.42 25.10
CA ILE A 323 -2.27 -1.71 24.49
C ILE A 323 -1.46 -2.77 25.25
N GLY A 324 -2.13 -3.57 26.08
CA GLY A 324 -1.44 -4.47 27.00
C GLY A 324 -0.54 -3.69 27.98
N ASN A 325 0.75 -4.03 27.99
CA ASN A 325 1.77 -3.38 28.83
C ASN A 325 2.52 -2.23 28.11
N MET A 326 2.12 -1.91 26.88
CA MET A 326 2.74 -0.82 26.10
C MET A 326 1.92 0.45 26.23
N GLU A 327 2.60 1.57 26.38
CA GLU A 327 2.01 2.90 26.39
C GLU A 327 2.70 3.79 25.36
N PHE A 328 1.90 4.44 24.52
CA PHE A 328 2.34 5.40 23.50
C PHE A 328 1.76 6.77 23.84
N ALA A 329 2.49 7.82 23.52
CA ALA A 329 2.07 9.20 23.73
C ALA A 329 1.99 9.97 22.42
N ASP A 330 1.18 11.03 22.42
CA ASP A 330 1.02 12.01 21.32
C ASP A 330 0.56 11.36 19.98
N CYS A 331 -0.37 10.41 20.02
CA CYS A 331 -0.73 9.61 18.85
C CYS A 331 -1.97 10.13 18.11
N PRO A 332 -1.91 10.28 16.78
CA PRO A 332 -3.08 10.64 15.99
C PRO A 332 -4.08 9.49 15.93
N VAL A 333 -5.36 9.84 15.96
CA VAL A 333 -6.49 8.91 15.89
C VAL A 333 -7.51 9.47 14.89
N ARG A 334 -7.95 8.65 13.96
CA ARG A 334 -9.05 8.99 13.04
C ARG A 334 -10.38 8.70 13.72
N VAL A 335 -11.29 9.64 13.64
CA VAL A 335 -12.62 9.55 14.25
C VAL A 335 -13.67 9.63 13.17
N LEU A 336 -14.50 8.61 13.06
CA LEU A 336 -15.62 8.58 12.13
C LEU A 336 -16.83 9.30 12.74
N ASP A 337 -17.48 10.18 11.95
CA ASP A 337 -18.69 10.90 12.33
C ASP A 337 -19.92 10.01 12.36
N SER A 338 -19.81 8.87 13.06
CA SER A 338 -20.90 7.92 13.24
C SER A 338 -20.90 7.36 14.66
N ARG A 339 -22.04 6.78 15.05
CA ARG A 339 -22.16 6.12 16.36
C ARG A 339 -21.32 4.85 16.45
N ASN A 340 -21.22 4.14 15.35
CA ASN A 340 -20.47 2.88 15.25
C ASN A 340 -19.60 2.93 13.99
N VAL A 341 -18.41 2.39 14.07
CA VAL A 341 -17.57 2.13 12.90
C VAL A 341 -18.02 0.84 12.23
N MET A 342 -18.16 -0.22 13.04
CA MET A 342 -18.73 -1.51 12.67
C MET A 342 -19.72 -1.92 13.77
N ASP A 343 -20.67 -2.82 13.47
CA ASP A 343 -21.84 -3.09 14.32
C ASP A 343 -21.53 -3.43 15.77
N ASP A 344 -20.39 -4.07 16.08
CA ASP A 344 -20.05 -4.57 17.42
C ASP A 344 -18.66 -4.16 17.92
N SER A 345 -18.04 -3.15 17.29
CA SER A 345 -16.74 -2.61 17.71
C SER A 345 -16.78 -1.10 17.86
N ASP A 346 -15.99 -0.63 18.81
CA ASP A 346 -15.77 0.81 19.04
C ASP A 346 -14.96 1.44 17.90
N GLY A 347 -14.28 0.60 17.08
CA GLY A 347 -13.46 1.03 15.97
C GLY A 347 -12.62 -0.10 15.38
N LEU A 348 -11.64 0.30 14.58
CA LEU A 348 -10.66 -0.56 13.93
C LEU A 348 -9.25 -0.20 14.39
N ILE A 349 -8.36 -1.20 14.43
CA ILE A 349 -6.93 -1.02 14.62
C ILE A 349 -6.18 -1.76 13.52
N GLY A 350 -5.50 -0.97 12.67
CA GLY A 350 -4.58 -1.49 11.67
C GLY A 350 -3.33 -2.08 12.31
N MET A 351 -2.81 -3.16 11.75
CA MET A 351 -1.59 -3.75 12.29
C MET A 351 -0.32 -2.99 11.91
N ASP A 352 -0.43 -2.07 10.96
CA ASP A 352 0.59 -1.08 10.60
C ASP A 352 1.01 -0.19 11.78
N VAL A 353 0.12 0.06 12.75
CA VAL A 353 0.46 0.79 13.98
C VAL A 353 1.63 0.13 14.74
N PHE A 354 1.85 -1.15 14.52
CA PHE A 354 2.95 -1.92 15.08
C PHE A 354 4.10 -2.17 14.08
N ALA A 355 4.20 -1.38 13.00
CA ALA A 355 5.20 -1.60 11.94
C ALA A 355 6.67 -1.54 12.40
N GLN A 356 6.94 -1.02 13.61
CA GLN A 356 8.26 -1.04 14.25
C GLN A 356 8.55 -2.34 15.01
N PHE A 357 7.61 -3.28 15.00
CA PHE A 357 7.72 -4.57 15.68
C PHE A 357 7.56 -5.71 14.70
N LEU A 358 8.11 -6.87 15.03
CA LEU A 358 7.68 -8.12 14.45
C LEU A 358 6.32 -8.47 15.06
N VAL A 359 5.27 -8.37 14.22
CA VAL A 359 3.89 -8.61 14.63
C VAL A 359 3.55 -10.09 14.47
N THR A 360 2.96 -10.72 15.50
CA THR A 360 2.42 -12.07 15.39
C THR A 360 0.96 -12.08 15.82
N LEU A 361 0.07 -12.38 14.88
CA LEU A 361 -1.35 -12.64 15.13
C LEU A 361 -1.53 -14.14 15.32
N ASP A 362 -1.55 -14.60 16.56
CA ASP A 362 -1.79 -16.02 16.89
C ASP A 362 -3.29 -16.24 17.13
N TYR A 363 -4.04 -16.46 16.04
CA TYR A 363 -5.48 -16.68 16.12
C TYR A 363 -5.86 -17.96 16.89
N PRO A 364 -5.16 -19.11 16.72
CA PRO A 364 -5.40 -20.31 17.53
C PRO A 364 -5.26 -20.08 19.04
N MET A 365 -4.29 -19.24 19.45
CA MET A 365 -4.08 -18.90 20.86
C MET A 365 -4.78 -17.61 21.28
N ARG A 366 -5.45 -16.92 20.33
CA ARG A 366 -6.21 -15.68 20.55
C ARG A 366 -5.38 -14.57 21.20
N LYS A 367 -4.22 -14.28 20.61
CA LYS A 367 -3.32 -13.25 21.12
C LYS A 367 -2.50 -12.58 20.03
N LEU A 368 -2.17 -11.32 20.29
CA LEU A 368 -1.16 -10.55 19.58
C LEU A 368 0.16 -10.67 20.34
N LEU A 369 1.23 -10.97 19.63
CA LEU A 369 2.60 -10.87 20.14
C LEU A 369 3.32 -9.80 19.35
N LEU A 370 4.00 -8.90 20.04
CA LEU A 370 4.88 -7.90 19.49
C LEU A 370 6.30 -8.17 19.98
N GLY A 371 7.24 -8.27 19.09
CA GLY A 371 8.64 -8.51 19.37
C GLY A 371 9.55 -7.54 18.62
N PRO A 372 10.84 -7.49 18.94
CA PRO A 372 11.79 -6.68 18.19
C PRO A 372 11.91 -7.22 16.76
N LEU A 373 12.04 -6.30 15.80
CA LEU A 373 12.47 -6.64 14.45
C LEU A 373 13.92 -7.14 14.47
N PRO A 374 14.29 -8.10 13.61
CA PRO A 374 15.68 -8.47 13.46
C PRO A 374 16.55 -7.27 13.11
N PRO A 375 17.71 -7.09 13.77
CA PRO A 375 18.60 -6.00 13.46
C PRO A 375 19.15 -6.15 12.05
N ARG A 376 19.18 -5.07 11.29
CA ARG A 376 19.86 -5.03 10.00
C ARG A 376 21.37 -4.90 10.20
N PRO A 377 22.21 -5.58 9.42
CA PRO A 377 23.65 -5.42 9.52
C PRO A 377 24.07 -3.95 9.35
N GLY A 378 24.81 -3.42 10.33
CA GLY A 378 25.28 -2.04 10.33
C GLY A 378 24.30 -0.99 10.86
N GLU A 379 23.07 -1.37 11.24
CA GLU A 379 22.21 -0.49 12.01
C GLU A 379 22.66 -0.43 13.47
N VAL A 380 22.82 0.79 13.98
CA VAL A 380 23.02 1.01 15.42
C VAL A 380 21.62 1.14 16.04
N GLU A 381 21.32 0.36 17.07
CA GLU A 381 20.07 0.48 17.83
C GLU A 381 19.99 1.89 18.46
N THR A 382 19.27 2.81 17.84
CA THR A 382 19.26 4.20 18.29
C THR A 382 17.88 4.80 18.57
N LYS A 383 16.76 4.13 18.29
CA LYS A 383 15.43 4.74 18.55
C LYS A 383 14.44 3.77 19.18
N ALA A 384 13.74 4.26 20.21
CA ALA A 384 12.55 3.59 20.74
C ALA A 384 11.51 3.42 19.62
N PRO A 385 10.76 2.29 19.61
CA PRO A 385 9.70 2.07 18.63
C PRO A 385 8.65 3.20 18.63
N VAL A 386 8.20 3.59 17.45
CA VAL A 386 7.19 4.62 17.23
C VAL A 386 5.92 3.96 16.68
N LEU A 387 4.76 4.31 17.21
CA LEU A 387 3.48 3.86 16.66
C LEU A 387 3.27 4.58 15.31
N LYS A 388 3.27 3.84 14.20
CA LYS A 388 2.99 4.42 12.89
C LYS A 388 1.48 4.53 12.66
N THR A 389 1.06 5.65 12.11
CA THR A 389 -0.29 5.89 11.63
C THR A 389 -0.18 6.56 10.26
N GLU A 390 -1.20 6.52 9.42
CA GLU A 390 -1.19 7.18 8.10
C GLU A 390 -0.74 8.65 8.13
N ASN A 391 -0.88 9.31 9.28
CA ASN A 391 -0.48 10.70 9.48
C ASN A 391 0.87 10.87 10.21
N SER A 392 1.58 9.78 10.55
CA SER A 392 2.85 9.86 11.30
C SER A 392 4.01 10.46 10.49
N ASP A 393 3.95 10.40 9.16
CA ASP A 393 4.94 11.04 8.29
C ASP A 393 5.01 12.56 8.43
N ALA A 394 3.95 13.17 8.98
CA ALA A 394 3.95 14.61 9.28
C ALA A 394 4.80 14.97 10.52
N GLY A 395 5.04 14.01 11.41
CA GLY A 395 5.78 14.20 12.68
C GLY A 395 7.27 13.91 12.59
N ASP A 396 7.73 13.09 11.65
CA ASP A 396 9.16 12.74 11.50
C ASP A 396 10.04 13.90 10.99
N ALA A 397 9.44 15.03 10.67
CA ALA A 397 10.14 16.20 10.13
C ALA A 397 10.70 17.17 11.19
N VAL A 398 10.62 16.87 12.49
CA VAL A 398 10.95 17.85 13.57
C VAL A 398 12.17 17.45 14.40
N ASP A 399 13.05 16.62 13.89
CA ASP A 399 14.38 16.41 14.56
C ASP A 399 15.49 17.13 13.78
N GLU A 400 15.37 18.45 13.64
CA GLU A 400 16.48 19.36 13.33
C GLU A 400 17.14 19.88 14.62
N SER A 401 17.72 19.02 15.44
CA SER A 401 18.65 19.44 16.48
C SER A 401 19.98 18.68 16.37
N ALA A 402 20.68 18.90 15.25
CA ALA A 402 22.11 18.76 15.20
C ALA A 402 22.66 19.88 14.30
N GLY A 403 22.79 21.06 14.89
CA GLY A 403 23.60 22.15 14.35
C GLY A 403 25.05 21.67 14.25
N GLY A 404 25.41 21.17 13.08
CA GLY A 404 26.80 20.87 12.70
C GLY A 404 27.32 22.00 11.87
N ALA A 405 28.31 22.73 12.43
CA ALA A 405 29.03 23.81 11.79
C ALA A 405 29.56 23.40 10.40
N ALA A 406 29.44 24.32 9.44
CA ALA A 406 29.94 24.20 8.10
C ALA A 406 31.47 23.86 8.10
N ALA A 407 31.78 22.65 7.67
CA ALA A 407 33.16 22.26 7.38
C ALA A 407 33.48 22.57 5.91
N LYS A 408 34.58 23.28 5.74
CA LYS A 408 35.21 23.67 4.48
C LYS A 408 35.49 22.44 3.60
N PRO A 409 35.33 22.49 2.28
CA PRO A 409 35.56 21.34 1.42
C PRO A 409 37.03 20.93 1.40
N ALA A 410 37.31 19.69 1.79
CA ALA A 410 38.63 19.05 1.63
C ALA A 410 38.73 18.40 0.24
N ALA A 411 39.94 18.45 -0.33
CA ALA A 411 40.28 17.92 -1.64
C ALA A 411 40.01 16.39 -1.76
N PRO A 412 39.75 15.85 -2.96
CA PRO A 412 39.43 14.44 -3.13
C PRO A 412 40.66 13.56 -2.86
N ALA A 413 40.49 12.61 -1.93
CA ALA A 413 41.41 11.53 -1.70
C ALA A 413 41.23 10.40 -2.73
N PRO A 414 42.28 9.65 -3.09
CA PRO A 414 42.20 8.63 -4.12
C PRO A 414 41.30 7.46 -3.70
N SER A 415 40.51 6.98 -4.64
CA SER A 415 39.55 5.90 -4.50
C SER A 415 40.22 4.59 -4.07
N GLN A 416 39.98 4.16 -2.83
CA GLN A 416 40.16 2.77 -2.44
C GLN A 416 39.02 1.89 -2.97
N PRO A 417 39.30 0.63 -3.34
CA PRO A 417 38.24 -0.29 -3.77
C PRO A 417 37.24 -0.49 -2.62
N ALA A 418 35.95 -0.34 -2.94
CA ALA A 418 34.85 -0.47 -1.98
C ALA A 418 34.93 -1.81 -1.24
N ASN A 419 35.09 -1.76 0.08
CA ASN A 419 34.98 -2.90 0.96
C ASN A 419 33.49 -3.35 0.95
N PRO A 420 33.17 -4.61 0.62
CA PRO A 420 31.79 -5.09 0.58
C PRO A 420 31.06 -5.05 1.95
N ALA A 421 31.75 -4.72 3.05
CA ALA A 421 31.16 -4.54 4.38
C ALA A 421 30.58 -3.14 4.63
N ASN A 422 30.65 -2.20 3.69
CA ASN A 422 30.21 -0.80 3.86
C ASN A 422 28.95 -0.51 3.01
N HIS A 423 28.02 -1.46 2.93
CA HIS A 423 26.68 -1.15 2.45
C HIS A 423 25.97 -0.38 3.58
N GLY A 424 25.57 0.85 3.29
CA GLY A 424 24.69 1.64 4.14
C GLY A 424 23.40 0.87 4.51
N PRO A 425 22.48 1.45 5.27
CA PRO A 425 21.31 0.73 5.76
C PRO A 425 20.64 -0.01 4.60
N TYR A 426 20.42 -1.30 4.78
CA TYR A 426 19.73 -2.14 3.79
C TYR A 426 18.36 -1.54 3.51
N ASP A 427 18.02 -1.37 2.25
CA ASP A 427 16.69 -0.93 1.86
C ASP A 427 15.64 -2.01 2.19
N ARG A 428 16.03 -3.28 2.04
CA ARG A 428 15.29 -4.47 2.47
C ARG A 428 16.28 -5.50 3.03
N TYR A 429 15.90 -6.19 4.10
CA TYR A 429 16.74 -7.22 4.71
C TYR A 429 15.91 -8.44 5.11
N VAL A 430 16.27 -9.59 4.59
CA VAL A 430 15.73 -10.87 5.03
C VAL A 430 16.72 -11.51 6.00
N ALA A 431 16.40 -11.47 7.29
CA ALA A 431 17.23 -12.07 8.32
C ALA A 431 17.31 -13.60 8.15
N PRO A 432 18.41 -14.27 8.53
CA PRO A 432 18.55 -15.72 8.39
C PRO A 432 17.41 -16.52 9.02
N GLU A 433 16.86 -16.07 10.13
CA GLU A 433 15.70 -16.63 10.81
C GLU A 433 14.38 -16.41 10.08
N MET A 434 14.35 -15.49 9.11
CA MET A 434 13.18 -15.17 8.29
C MET A 434 13.19 -15.81 6.90
N LYS A 435 14.11 -16.74 6.63
CA LYS A 435 14.21 -17.41 5.32
C LYS A 435 12.92 -18.11 4.85
N ASP A 436 12.04 -18.47 5.78
CA ASP A 436 10.77 -19.14 5.51
C ASP A 436 9.60 -18.14 5.39
N TYR A 437 9.88 -16.83 5.45
CA TYR A 437 8.89 -15.78 5.20
C TYR A 437 8.69 -15.62 3.69
N THR A 438 7.47 -15.25 3.33
CA THR A 438 7.08 -14.92 1.96
C THR A 438 7.17 -13.41 1.78
N GLU A 439 7.83 -12.97 0.72
CA GLU A 439 7.80 -11.58 0.30
C GLU A 439 6.40 -11.22 -0.20
N VAL A 440 5.89 -10.06 0.23
CA VAL A 440 4.59 -9.55 -0.20
C VAL A 440 4.76 -8.18 -0.84
N TYR A 441 3.84 -7.83 -1.72
CA TYR A 441 3.76 -6.48 -2.25
C TYR A 441 3.05 -5.58 -1.24
N ARG A 442 3.28 -4.28 -1.35
CA ARG A 442 2.64 -3.27 -0.52
C ARG A 442 2.04 -2.16 -1.36
N ILE A 443 0.89 -1.67 -0.94
CA ILE A 443 0.31 -0.42 -1.42
C ILE A 443 -0.06 0.38 -0.18
N GLY A 444 0.72 1.42 0.11
CA GLY A 444 0.63 2.09 1.40
C GLY A 444 0.84 1.10 2.55
N LEU A 445 -0.20 0.87 3.34
CA LEU A 445 -0.19 -0.03 4.49
C LEU A 445 -0.71 -1.44 4.19
N ASP A 446 -1.37 -1.63 3.06
CA ASP A 446 -1.94 -2.90 2.66
C ASP A 446 -0.87 -3.91 2.26
N LEU A 447 -1.00 -5.13 2.76
CA LEU A 447 -0.16 -6.27 2.38
C LEU A 447 -0.86 -7.05 1.27
N ILE A 448 -0.18 -7.15 0.12
CA ILE A 448 -0.74 -7.75 -1.09
C ILE A 448 -0.08 -9.10 -1.35
N LEU A 449 -0.91 -10.16 -1.33
CA LEU A 449 -0.49 -11.53 -1.56
C LEU A 449 -0.79 -11.95 -3.00
N PRO A 450 0.20 -12.44 -3.76
CA PRO A 450 -0.08 -13.16 -4.98
C PRO A 450 -0.67 -14.54 -4.64
N ALA A 451 -1.81 -14.87 -5.24
CA ALA A 451 -2.44 -16.16 -5.09
C ALA A 451 -2.74 -16.81 -6.45
N SER A 452 -2.35 -18.08 -6.60
CA SER A 452 -2.75 -18.89 -7.74
C SER A 452 -4.18 -19.40 -7.53
N LEU A 453 -5.02 -19.22 -8.54
CA LEU A 453 -6.43 -19.60 -8.54
C LEU A 453 -6.65 -20.79 -9.47
N ASN A 454 -7.07 -21.92 -8.93
CA ASN A 454 -7.32 -23.17 -9.69
C ASN A 454 -6.14 -23.58 -10.62
N ASP A 455 -4.90 -23.16 -10.30
CA ASP A 455 -3.71 -23.31 -11.14
C ASP A 455 -3.86 -22.72 -12.57
N LYS A 456 -4.79 -21.80 -12.77
CA LYS A 456 -5.07 -21.14 -14.06
C LYS A 456 -4.53 -19.73 -14.14
N ALA A 457 -4.60 -18.98 -13.06
CA ALA A 457 -4.19 -17.57 -13.01
C ALA A 457 -3.56 -17.23 -11.67
N VAL A 458 -2.59 -16.32 -11.66
CA VAL A 458 -2.07 -15.69 -10.44
C VAL A 458 -2.68 -14.31 -10.34
N LYS A 459 -3.29 -13.99 -9.21
CA LYS A 459 -4.00 -12.74 -8.93
C LYS A 459 -3.53 -12.16 -7.60
N LEU A 460 -3.75 -10.87 -7.42
CA LEU A 460 -3.31 -10.12 -6.24
C LEU A 460 -4.46 -9.89 -5.27
N PHE A 461 -4.24 -10.21 -4.01
CA PHE A 461 -5.24 -10.11 -2.95
C PHE A 461 -4.71 -9.30 -1.77
N ILE A 462 -5.52 -8.41 -1.23
CA ILE A 462 -5.24 -7.76 0.05
C ILE A 462 -5.40 -8.79 1.17
N MET A 463 -4.45 -8.87 2.07
CA MET A 463 -4.57 -9.62 3.31
C MET A 463 -5.40 -8.81 4.32
N ASP A 464 -6.65 -9.20 4.51
CA ASP A 464 -7.63 -8.39 5.24
C ASP A 464 -8.33 -9.19 6.36
N THR A 465 -7.87 -9.00 7.59
CA THR A 465 -8.49 -9.62 8.78
C THR A 465 -9.78 -8.92 9.19
N GLY A 466 -10.07 -7.72 8.67
CA GLY A 466 -11.32 -6.99 8.83
C GLY A 466 -12.44 -7.53 7.96
N ALA A 467 -12.10 -8.06 6.77
CA ALA A 467 -13.06 -8.73 5.91
C ALA A 467 -13.49 -10.09 6.49
N TRP A 468 -14.79 -10.30 6.61
CA TRP A 468 -15.34 -11.56 7.16
C TRP A 468 -14.92 -12.80 6.35
N ALA A 469 -14.97 -12.70 5.03
CA ALA A 469 -14.73 -13.80 4.11
C ALA A 469 -13.72 -13.42 3.03
N THR A 470 -13.01 -14.42 2.54
CA THR A 470 -12.24 -14.30 1.30
C THR A 470 -13.19 -13.99 0.15
N THR A 471 -12.86 -13.00 -0.66
CA THR A 471 -13.67 -12.52 -1.80
C THR A 471 -12.81 -12.36 -3.04
N ILE A 472 -13.45 -12.27 -4.19
CA ILE A 472 -12.77 -12.16 -5.49
C ILE A 472 -13.43 -11.08 -6.35
N SER A 473 -12.66 -10.43 -7.23
CA SER A 473 -13.23 -9.54 -8.24
C SER A 473 -14.05 -10.33 -9.27
N GLN A 474 -15.10 -9.73 -9.82
CA GLN A 474 -15.88 -10.37 -10.87
C GLN A 474 -15.01 -10.74 -12.09
N GLN A 475 -14.02 -9.89 -12.41
CA GLN A 475 -13.11 -10.13 -13.53
C GLN A 475 -12.26 -11.38 -13.29
N ALA A 476 -11.56 -11.45 -12.16
CA ALA A 476 -10.72 -12.61 -11.83
C ALA A 476 -11.55 -13.91 -11.69
N ALA A 477 -12.75 -13.80 -11.13
CA ALA A 477 -13.65 -14.95 -10.99
C ALA A 477 -14.04 -15.56 -12.36
N ARG A 478 -14.37 -14.73 -13.36
CA ARG A 478 -14.72 -15.20 -14.72
C ARG A 478 -13.57 -15.95 -15.41
N GLU A 479 -12.32 -15.67 -15.07
CA GLU A 479 -11.16 -16.35 -15.65
C GLU A 479 -11.01 -17.79 -15.13
N VAL A 480 -11.47 -18.07 -13.92
CA VAL A 480 -11.18 -19.33 -13.22
C VAL A 480 -12.40 -20.15 -12.85
N SER A 481 -13.60 -19.56 -12.83
CA SER A 481 -14.83 -20.17 -12.34
C SER A 481 -16.07 -19.65 -13.10
N LYS A 482 -17.24 -20.20 -12.78
CA LYS A 482 -18.54 -19.65 -13.20
C LYS A 482 -19.05 -18.71 -12.12
N LEU A 483 -19.83 -17.70 -12.53
CA LEU A 483 -20.51 -16.77 -11.64
C LEU A 483 -22.01 -17.08 -11.58
N HIS A 484 -22.52 -17.10 -10.35
CA HIS A 484 -23.93 -17.25 -10.02
C HIS A 484 -24.41 -15.98 -9.32
N SER A 485 -25.56 -15.45 -9.73
CA SER A 485 -26.12 -14.24 -9.10
C SER A 485 -26.57 -14.56 -7.67
N GLU A 486 -26.26 -13.67 -6.73
CA GLU A 486 -26.64 -13.81 -5.33
C GLU A 486 -27.54 -12.63 -4.90
N ASP A 487 -28.54 -12.93 -4.07
CA ASP A 487 -29.36 -11.90 -3.43
C ASP A 487 -28.69 -11.35 -2.14
N THR A 488 -27.50 -11.86 -1.80
CA THR A 488 -26.70 -11.45 -0.64
C THR A 488 -26.05 -10.10 -0.91
N LYS A 489 -25.95 -9.28 0.14
CA LYS A 489 -25.23 -8.01 0.12
C LYS A 489 -23.93 -8.13 0.91
N VAL A 490 -22.87 -7.59 0.38
CA VAL A 490 -21.62 -7.38 1.12
C VAL A 490 -21.68 -6.00 1.77
N LYS A 491 -21.46 -5.92 3.07
CA LYS A 491 -21.47 -4.67 3.83
C LYS A 491 -20.05 -4.32 4.26
N GLY A 492 -19.65 -3.11 3.98
CA GLY A 492 -18.36 -2.56 4.41
C GLY A 492 -18.48 -1.14 4.97
N LEU A 493 -17.37 -0.46 5.15
CA LEU A 493 -17.32 0.87 5.75
C LEU A 493 -18.07 1.92 4.92
N SER A 494 -18.00 1.83 3.59
CA SER A 494 -18.73 2.70 2.66
C SER A 494 -20.13 2.19 2.28
N GLY A 495 -20.75 1.39 3.14
CA GLY A 495 -22.12 0.90 2.97
C GLY A 495 -22.22 -0.49 2.37
N GLU A 496 -23.26 -0.75 1.58
CA GLU A 496 -23.55 -2.05 0.98
C GLU A 496 -23.10 -2.09 -0.48
N VAL A 497 -22.58 -3.25 -0.92
CA VAL A 497 -22.35 -3.59 -2.33
C VAL A 497 -23.60 -4.29 -2.84
N ASN A 498 -24.22 -3.74 -3.88
CA ASN A 498 -25.52 -4.20 -4.35
C ASN A 498 -25.46 -5.34 -5.37
N LYS A 499 -24.35 -5.51 -6.09
CA LYS A 499 -24.16 -6.57 -7.08
C LYS A 499 -23.12 -7.57 -6.60
N VAL A 500 -23.60 -8.66 -6.03
CA VAL A 500 -22.77 -9.74 -5.53
C VAL A 500 -23.09 -11.01 -6.31
N TYR A 501 -22.06 -11.79 -6.58
CA TYR A 501 -22.13 -13.11 -7.20
C TYR A 501 -21.44 -14.12 -6.31
N SER A 502 -21.72 -15.40 -6.51
CA SER A 502 -20.91 -16.49 -5.98
C SER A 502 -20.22 -17.25 -7.11
N THR A 503 -19.17 -17.98 -6.77
CA THR A 503 -18.42 -18.82 -7.72
C THR A 503 -18.69 -20.29 -7.44
N ASP A 504 -18.36 -21.17 -8.41
CA ASP A 504 -18.06 -22.56 -8.12
C ASP A 504 -16.80 -22.63 -7.24
N ASP A 505 -16.41 -23.82 -6.79
CA ASP A 505 -15.20 -24.02 -5.99
C ASP A 505 -13.96 -23.36 -6.60
N ILE A 506 -13.24 -22.62 -5.77
CA ILE A 506 -11.93 -22.06 -6.11
C ILE A 506 -10.89 -22.58 -5.13
N THR A 507 -9.78 -23.05 -5.65
CA THR A 507 -8.58 -23.35 -4.86
C THR A 507 -7.64 -22.15 -4.92
N PHE A 508 -7.39 -21.54 -3.76
CA PHE A 508 -6.41 -20.49 -3.56
C PHE A 508 -5.11 -21.10 -3.10
N LYS A 509 -4.00 -20.81 -3.79
CA LYS A 509 -2.66 -21.18 -3.34
C LYS A 509 -1.84 -19.91 -3.15
N PHE A 510 -1.42 -19.62 -1.93
CA PHE A 510 -0.59 -18.47 -1.58
C PHE A 510 0.46 -18.88 -0.54
N ALA A 511 1.64 -18.30 -0.62
CA ALA A 511 2.79 -18.77 0.14
C ALA A 511 2.95 -20.30 -0.01
N HIS A 512 2.96 -21.05 1.10
CA HIS A 512 3.00 -22.52 1.11
C HIS A 512 1.64 -23.16 1.43
N LEU A 513 0.56 -22.38 1.42
CA LEU A 513 -0.79 -22.82 1.78
C LEU A 513 -1.63 -23.07 0.54
N SER A 514 -2.53 -24.05 0.65
CA SER A 514 -3.57 -24.33 -0.33
C SER A 514 -4.92 -24.43 0.39
N GLN A 515 -5.89 -23.66 -0.08
CA GLN A 515 -7.23 -23.65 0.47
C GLN A 515 -8.25 -23.80 -0.65
N ARG A 516 -9.16 -24.76 -0.50
CA ARG A 516 -10.36 -24.84 -1.34
C ARG A 516 -11.49 -24.08 -0.64
N ALA A 517 -12.11 -23.17 -1.36
CA ALA A 517 -13.25 -22.39 -0.91
C ALA A 517 -14.41 -22.62 -1.88
N ASP A 518 -15.60 -22.84 -1.33
CA ASP A 518 -16.85 -23.04 -2.05
C ASP A 518 -17.69 -21.77 -1.96
N GLY A 519 -18.33 -21.37 -3.06
CA GLY A 519 -19.23 -20.24 -3.09
C GLY A 519 -18.57 -18.90 -2.75
N VAL A 520 -17.37 -18.63 -3.26
CA VAL A 520 -16.63 -17.38 -2.97
C VAL A 520 -17.41 -16.20 -3.53
N TYR A 521 -17.68 -15.20 -2.69
CA TYR A 521 -18.36 -13.98 -3.14
C TYR A 521 -17.48 -13.16 -4.07
N ALA A 522 -18.10 -12.75 -5.19
CA ALA A 522 -17.47 -11.94 -6.21
C ALA A 522 -18.24 -10.62 -6.41
N PHE A 523 -17.52 -9.50 -6.37
CA PHE A 523 -18.06 -8.17 -6.61
C PHE A 523 -17.05 -7.27 -7.33
N ASP A 524 -17.47 -6.07 -7.69
CA ASP A 524 -16.60 -5.12 -8.40
C ASP A 524 -15.60 -4.48 -7.43
N THR A 525 -14.29 -4.70 -7.68
CA THR A 525 -13.16 -4.09 -6.96
C THR A 525 -12.39 -3.07 -7.81
N SER A 526 -12.94 -2.69 -8.97
CA SER A 526 -12.26 -1.82 -9.94
C SER A 526 -11.89 -0.44 -9.37
N HIS A 527 -12.70 0.08 -8.42
CA HIS A 527 -12.41 1.33 -7.74
C HIS A 527 -11.13 1.23 -6.87
N ILE A 528 -10.88 0.08 -6.24
CA ILE A 528 -9.66 -0.16 -5.46
C ILE A 528 -8.46 -0.20 -6.42
N SER A 529 -8.56 -0.96 -7.51
CA SER A 529 -7.53 -1.05 -8.53
C SER A 529 -7.23 0.31 -9.19
N LYS A 530 -8.25 1.16 -9.36
CA LYS A 530 -8.08 2.55 -9.84
C LYS A 530 -7.28 3.38 -8.85
N ASN A 531 -7.65 3.35 -7.57
CA ASN A 531 -7.05 4.20 -6.54
C ASN A 531 -5.63 3.75 -6.18
N THR A 532 -5.36 2.45 -6.23
CA THR A 532 -4.03 1.88 -5.95
C THR A 532 -3.08 1.91 -7.15
N GLY A 533 -3.60 2.14 -8.35
CA GLY A 533 -2.82 2.04 -9.60
C GLY A 533 -2.37 0.62 -9.96
N MET A 534 -2.78 -0.41 -9.19
CA MET A 534 -2.47 -1.82 -9.41
C MET A 534 -3.75 -2.65 -9.34
N GLU A 535 -3.86 -3.71 -10.15
CA GLU A 535 -5.02 -4.60 -10.11
C GLU A 535 -5.09 -5.32 -8.75
N ILE A 536 -6.20 -5.17 -8.07
CA ILE A 536 -6.54 -5.89 -6.83
C ILE A 536 -7.73 -6.78 -7.11
N SER A 537 -7.50 -8.08 -7.07
CA SER A 537 -8.49 -9.08 -7.45
C SER A 537 -9.34 -9.60 -6.30
N GLY A 538 -9.20 -9.03 -5.09
CA GLY A 538 -10.03 -9.39 -3.94
C GLY A 538 -9.28 -9.33 -2.62
N PHE A 539 -9.84 -10.03 -1.62
CA PHE A 539 -9.36 -10.05 -0.25
C PHE A 539 -9.19 -11.48 0.25
N ILE A 540 -8.08 -11.77 0.93
CA ILE A 540 -7.96 -12.98 1.77
C ILE A 540 -8.50 -12.60 3.15
N GLY A 541 -9.70 -13.07 3.46
CA GLY A 541 -10.47 -12.64 4.62
C GLY A 541 -10.25 -13.49 5.88
N ALA A 542 -10.89 -13.05 6.97
CA ALA A 542 -10.77 -13.66 8.29
C ALA A 542 -11.18 -15.13 8.34
N ASN A 543 -12.11 -15.59 7.48
CA ASN A 543 -12.49 -17.01 7.42
C ASN A 543 -11.30 -17.92 7.08
N THR A 544 -10.31 -17.41 6.35
CA THR A 544 -9.04 -18.08 6.06
C THR A 544 -7.99 -17.76 7.13
N LEU A 545 -7.77 -16.49 7.39
CA LEU A 545 -6.66 -16.00 8.20
C LEU A 545 -6.75 -16.40 9.67
N LYS A 546 -7.98 -16.49 10.24
CA LYS A 546 -8.20 -16.90 11.64
C LYS A 546 -7.80 -18.35 11.96
N LEU A 547 -7.46 -19.16 10.95
CA LEU A 547 -6.96 -20.52 11.12
C LEU A 547 -5.44 -20.56 11.36
N LEU A 548 -4.78 -19.45 11.20
CA LEU A 548 -3.33 -19.34 11.07
C LEU A 548 -2.72 -18.58 12.25
N THR A 549 -1.45 -18.86 12.51
CA THR A 549 -0.56 -17.91 13.17
C THR A 549 0.15 -17.14 12.06
N ILE A 550 0.03 -15.81 12.08
CA ILE A 550 0.53 -14.91 11.02
C ILE A 550 1.63 -14.05 11.63
N HIS A 551 2.82 -14.11 11.05
CA HIS A 551 3.95 -13.26 11.43
C HIS A 551 4.17 -12.23 10.33
N ILE A 552 4.27 -10.94 10.71
CA ILE A 552 4.35 -9.82 9.78
C ILE A 552 5.54 -8.94 10.14
N ASP A 553 6.44 -8.74 9.20
CA ASP A 553 7.43 -7.67 9.19
C ASP A 553 7.00 -6.60 8.19
N TYR A 554 6.38 -5.54 8.70
CA TYR A 554 5.97 -4.39 7.86
C TYR A 554 7.15 -3.59 7.34
N ARG A 555 8.30 -3.60 8.02
CA ARG A 555 9.49 -2.87 7.60
C ARG A 555 10.04 -3.39 6.28
N ASP A 556 10.11 -4.73 6.16
CA ASP A 556 10.74 -5.40 5.03
C ASP A 556 9.71 -6.07 4.07
N GLY A 557 8.40 -5.94 4.34
CA GLY A 557 7.35 -6.53 3.51
C GLY A 557 7.39 -8.06 3.49
N LEU A 558 7.49 -8.68 4.67
CA LEU A 558 7.62 -10.12 4.83
C LEU A 558 6.48 -10.67 5.67
N VAL A 559 5.88 -11.79 5.24
CA VAL A 559 4.82 -12.48 5.99
C VAL A 559 5.09 -13.98 6.04
N LYS A 560 4.87 -14.59 7.21
CA LYS A 560 4.89 -16.04 7.36
C LYS A 560 3.55 -16.51 7.91
N PHE A 561 3.07 -17.63 7.37
CA PHE A 561 1.84 -18.28 7.79
C PHE A 561 2.15 -19.64 8.38
N ASP A 562 1.75 -19.90 9.61
CA ASP A 562 1.86 -21.20 10.25
C ASP A 562 0.45 -21.79 10.46
N PHE A 563 0.22 -22.98 9.92
CA PHE A 563 -1.00 -23.75 10.12
C PHE A 563 -0.70 -25.01 10.94
N ASN A 564 -1.43 -25.20 12.04
CA ASN A 564 -1.31 -26.39 12.87
C ASN A 564 -2.64 -27.17 12.90
N PRO A 565 -2.77 -28.27 12.15
CA PRO A 565 -4.01 -29.05 12.08
C PRO A 565 -4.37 -29.73 13.41
N ASN A 566 -3.40 -29.91 14.34
CA ASN A 566 -3.61 -30.55 15.64
C ASN A 566 -4.08 -29.59 16.74
N ARG A 567 -4.06 -28.27 16.47
CA ARG A 567 -4.66 -27.27 17.35
C ARG A 567 -6.12 -27.09 16.95
N GLY A 568 -6.99 -27.98 17.48
CA GLY A 568 -8.42 -27.88 17.24
C GLY A 568 -8.95 -26.51 17.66
N TYR A 569 -9.83 -25.93 16.83
CA TYR A 569 -10.63 -24.77 17.22
C TYR A 569 -11.38 -25.11 18.49
N ARG A 570 -11.04 -24.48 19.60
CA ARG A 570 -11.98 -24.36 20.72
C ARG A 570 -12.96 -23.26 20.35
N ASN A 571 -14.16 -23.66 19.91
CA ASN A 571 -15.30 -22.77 19.67
C ASN A 571 -15.60 -21.89 20.88
#